data_864d6dd59f91fc2ed4dbf2ebdae81fb4
#
_entry.id   864d6dd59f91fc2ed4dbf2ebdae81fb4
#
_cell.length_a   1.000
_cell.length_b   1.000
_cell.length_c   1.000
_cell.angle_alpha   90.00
_cell.angle_beta   90.00
_cell.angle_gamma   90.00
#
_symmetry.space_group_name_H-M   'P 1'
#
loop_
_entity.id
_entity.type
_entity.pdbx_description
1 polymer ?
#
loop_
_entity_poly.entity_id
_entity_poly.type
_entity_poly.pdbx_seq_one_letter_code
_entity_poly.pdbx_strand_id
1 'polypeptide(L)' 'SKYKVYIMRSEDTLESILVKYNVTMDEIKEYNDIDNINIGSKIVIPYNKNEQD' A
#
# COMPACT_ATOMS: atom_id res chain seq x y z
N SER A 1 14.60 -1.16 5.93
CA SER A 1 13.42 -2.01 5.87
C SER A 1 12.93 -2.12 4.43
N LYS A 2 12.33 -3.24 4.10
CA LYS A 2 11.84 -3.49 2.75
C LYS A 2 10.37 -3.14 2.59
N TYR A 3 9.71 -2.79 3.65
CA TYR A 3 8.28 -2.55 3.62
C TYR A 3 7.94 -1.38 4.50
N LYS A 4 6.84 -0.73 4.14
CA LYS A 4 6.20 0.24 5.00
C LYS A 4 4.85 -0.31 5.42
N VAL A 5 4.37 0.13 6.57
CA VAL A 5 3.03 -0.19 7.01
C VAL A 5 2.25 1.11 7.08
N TYR A 6 1.09 1.12 6.41
CA TYR A 6 0.22 2.28 6.37
C TYR A 6 -1.14 1.88 6.92
N ILE A 7 -1.71 2.74 7.76
CA ILE A 7 -3.04 2.49 8.30
C ILE A 7 -4.05 3.25 7.45
N MET A 8 -5.01 2.53 6.88
CA MET A 8 -6.02 3.13 6.01
C MET A 8 -6.90 4.10 6.77
N ARG A 9 -7.08 5.27 6.21
CA ARG A 9 -7.90 6.32 6.81
C ARG A 9 -9.16 6.53 6.01
N SER A 10 -10.11 7.25 6.59
CA SER A 10 -11.42 7.44 5.97
C SER A 10 -11.34 8.20 4.64
N GLU A 11 -10.33 9.03 4.47
CA GLU A 11 -10.19 9.81 3.24
C GLU A 11 -9.41 9.08 2.14
N ASP A 12 -8.87 7.90 2.46
CA ASP A 12 -8.04 7.17 1.51
C ASP A 12 -8.85 6.29 0.60
N THR A 13 -8.32 6.07 -0.60
CA THR A 13 -8.75 5.01 -1.47
C THR A 13 -7.51 4.16 -1.77
N LEU A 14 -7.74 2.93 -2.21
CA LEU A 14 -6.61 2.09 -2.56
C LEU A 14 -5.81 2.72 -3.69
N GLU A 15 -6.51 3.26 -4.68
CA GLU A 15 -5.85 3.92 -5.81
C GLU A 15 -4.97 5.07 -5.36
N SER A 16 -5.43 5.88 -4.41
CA SER A 16 -4.63 7.02 -3.96
C SER A 16 -3.37 6.54 -3.23
N ILE A 17 -3.46 5.42 -2.54
CA ILE A 17 -2.31 4.83 -1.86
C ILE A 17 -1.29 4.34 -2.87
N LEU A 18 -1.76 3.70 -3.94
CA LEU A 18 -0.86 3.23 -4.99
C LEU A 18 -0.07 4.39 -5.58
N VAL A 19 -0.74 5.49 -5.85
CA VAL A 19 -0.08 6.66 -6.41
C VAL A 19 0.91 7.26 -5.41
N LYS A 20 0.47 7.40 -4.17
CA LYS A 20 1.28 8.02 -3.14
C LYS A 20 2.61 7.30 -2.94
N TYR A 21 2.58 5.98 -2.98
CA TYR A 21 3.77 5.19 -2.71
C TYR A 21 4.42 4.62 -3.97
N ASN A 22 3.85 4.96 -5.11
CA ASN A 22 4.41 4.55 -6.41
C ASN A 22 4.54 3.03 -6.51
N VAL A 23 3.46 2.34 -6.19
CA VAL A 23 3.39 0.89 -6.29
C VAL A 23 2.22 0.51 -7.16
N THR A 24 2.27 -0.69 -7.70
CA THR A 24 1.21 -1.20 -8.57
C THR A 24 0.23 -2.02 -7.76
N MET A 25 -0.94 -2.24 -8.34
CA MET A 25 -1.94 -3.09 -7.71
C MET A 25 -1.39 -4.51 -7.52
N ASP A 26 -0.67 -5.02 -8.51
CA ASP A 26 -0.11 -6.37 -8.40
C ASP A 26 0.85 -6.48 -7.24
N GLU A 27 1.67 -5.45 -7.03
CA GLU A 27 2.60 -5.45 -5.89
C GLU A 27 1.85 -5.43 -4.56
N ILE A 28 0.81 -4.64 -4.48
CA ILE A 28 0.02 -4.56 -3.24
C ILE A 28 -0.67 -5.88 -2.95
N LYS A 29 -1.19 -6.54 -3.99
CA LYS A 29 -1.88 -7.83 -3.82
C LYS A 29 -0.97 -8.91 -3.28
N GLU A 30 0.31 -8.82 -3.54
CA GLU A 30 1.24 -9.84 -3.06
C GLU A 30 1.34 -9.87 -1.53
N TYR A 31 1.05 -8.74 -0.89
CA TYR A 31 1.25 -8.61 0.54
C TYR A 31 -0.02 -8.29 1.30
N ASN A 32 -1.14 -8.15 0.61
CA ASN A 32 -2.38 -7.71 1.24
C ASN A 32 -3.57 -8.43 0.64
N ASP A 33 -4.55 -8.69 1.50
CA ASP A 33 -5.83 -9.20 1.04
C ASP A 33 -6.71 -7.99 0.71
N ILE A 34 -6.69 -7.57 -0.55
CA ILE A 34 -7.32 -6.32 -0.94
C ILE A 34 -8.83 -6.35 -0.83
N ASP A 35 -9.42 -7.53 -0.78
CA ASP A 35 -10.87 -7.65 -0.62
C ASP A 35 -11.31 -7.35 0.80
N ASN A 36 -10.39 -7.30 1.74
CA ASN A 36 -10.69 -7.08 3.15
C ASN A 36 -10.00 -5.86 3.72
N ILE A 37 -9.70 -4.88 2.88
CA ILE A 37 -9.09 -3.64 3.33
C ILE A 37 -10.20 -2.66 3.69
N ASN A 38 -10.16 -2.18 4.92
CA ASN A 38 -11.12 -1.24 5.46
C ASN A 38 -10.40 -0.12 6.19
N ILE A 39 -11.17 0.91 6.57
CA ILE A 39 -10.63 1.97 7.42
C ILE A 39 -10.06 1.32 8.67
N GLY A 40 -8.82 1.69 9.00
CA GLY A 40 -8.12 1.12 10.14
C GLY A 40 -7.27 -0.08 9.81
N SER A 41 -7.39 -0.64 8.61
CA SER A 41 -6.58 -1.79 8.21
C SER A 41 -5.13 -1.38 8.02
N LYS A 42 -4.23 -2.29 8.38
CA LYS A 42 -2.83 -2.15 8.04
C LYS A 42 -2.62 -2.58 6.60
N ILE A 43 -1.92 -1.76 5.86
CA ILE A 43 -1.57 -2.08 4.48
C ILE A 43 -0.06 -2.17 4.40
N VAL A 44 0.43 -3.31 3.93
CA VAL A 44 1.86 -3.54 3.77
C VAL A 44 2.23 -3.03 2.38
N ILE A 45 3.16 -2.09 2.33
CA ILE A 45 3.55 -1.45 1.09
C ILE A 45 5.01 -1.79 0.81
N PRO A 46 5.28 -2.55 -0.25
CA PRO A 46 6.67 -2.87 -0.56
C PRO A 46 7.41 -1.64 -1.05
N TYR A 47 8.68 -1.56 -0.74
CA TYR A 47 9.50 -0.49 -1.29
C TYR A 47 9.56 -0.64 -2.79
N ASN A 48 9.33 0.45 -3.46
CA ASN A 48 9.53 0.51 -4.90
C ASN A 48 11.02 0.71 -5.15
N LYS A 49 11.55 -0.02 -6.12
CA LYS A 49 12.97 0.07 -6.44
C LYS A 49 13.39 1.48 -6.82
N ASN A 50 12.47 2.21 -7.43
CA ASN A 50 12.79 3.55 -7.91
C ASN A 50 12.94 4.56 -6.80
N GLU A 51 12.59 4.20 -5.58
CA GLU A 51 12.72 5.08 -4.43
C GLU A 51 14.02 4.90 -3.70
N GLN A 52 14.80 3.96 -4.11
CA GLN A 52 16.08 3.75 -3.45
C GLN A 52 17.07 4.74 -3.97
N ASP A 53 17.85 5.18 -3.10
CA ASP A 53 18.83 6.05 -3.52
C ASP A 53 20.10 5.72 -3.35
#